data_35cd520df73fa322c7b2220bf48767d5
#
_entry.id   35cd520df73fa322c7b2220bf48767d5
#
_cell.length_a   1.000
_cell.length_b   1.000
_cell.length_c   1.000
_cell.angle_alpha   90.00
_cell.angle_beta   90.00
_cell.angle_gamma   90.00
#
_symmetry.space_group_name_H-M   'P 1'
#
loop_
_entity.id
_entity.type
_entity.pdbx_description
1 polymer ?
#
loop_
_entity_poly.entity_id
_entity_poly.type
_entity_poly.pdbx_seq_one_letter_code
_entity_poly.pdbx_strand_id
1 'polypeptide(L)'
;MNTRTLRKWSWVHKWTSIICTAFLLMLCITGLPLIFKHEIDHLLHEEVEPAEVPAGTPKANLEKVVAAGLAKHPDRVVQFIIWDRDEPNVVMLSVGKSYDSDPSKNDIVRVDAHTGQYLDTPDFRTQLTYILYRLQIGRAHV
;
A
#
# COMPACT_ATOMS: atom_id res chain seq x y z
N MET A 1 38.74 -15.48 35.39
CA MET A 1 37.71 -15.94 34.48
C MET A 1 38.26 -17.08 33.61
N ASN A 2 37.61 -18.23 33.57
CA ASN A 2 38.21 -19.42 32.95
C ASN A 2 38.18 -19.28 31.42
N THR A 3 39.28 -19.62 30.73
CA THR A 3 39.39 -19.53 29.25
C THR A 3 38.31 -20.32 28.49
N ARG A 4 37.83 -21.42 29.07
CA ARG A 4 36.71 -22.20 28.52
C ARG A 4 35.37 -21.42 28.52
N THR A 5 35.13 -20.64 29.58
CA THR A 5 33.93 -19.81 29.71
C THR A 5 33.95 -18.66 28.70
N LEU A 6 35.08 -18.00 28.54
CA LEU A 6 35.29 -16.95 27.53
C LEU A 6 35.02 -17.45 26.13
N ARG A 7 35.54 -18.63 25.79
CA ARG A 7 35.36 -19.22 24.46
C ARG A 7 33.86 -19.55 24.16
N LYS A 8 33.14 -20.06 25.19
CA LYS A 8 31.68 -20.32 25.04
C LYS A 8 30.91 -19.02 24.82
N TRP A 9 31.19 -17.97 25.61
CA TRP A 9 30.53 -16.66 25.47
C TRP A 9 30.85 -16.01 24.14
N SER A 10 32.09 -16.06 23.70
CA SER A 10 32.50 -15.57 22.36
C SER A 10 31.76 -16.31 21.23
N TRP A 11 31.59 -17.65 21.34
CA TRP A 11 30.85 -18.43 20.37
C TRP A 11 29.35 -18.02 20.34
N VAL A 12 28.71 -17.94 21.51
CA VAL A 12 27.30 -17.49 21.60
C VAL A 12 27.14 -16.10 21.01
N HIS A 13 27.99 -15.15 21.41
CA HIS A 13 27.95 -13.78 20.91
C HIS A 13 28.10 -13.72 19.37
N LYS A 14 29.05 -14.45 18.83
CA LYS A 14 29.27 -14.53 17.37
C LYS A 14 28.01 -14.99 16.62
N TRP A 15 27.42 -16.10 17.06
CA TRP A 15 26.22 -16.63 16.39
C TRP A 15 25.00 -15.74 16.57
N THR A 16 24.79 -15.19 17.76
CA THR A 16 23.69 -14.23 18.00
C THR A 16 23.84 -12.99 17.12
N SER A 17 25.05 -12.44 17.02
CA SER A 17 25.32 -11.29 16.17
C SER A 17 25.07 -11.58 14.70
N ILE A 18 25.48 -12.76 14.19
CA ILE A 18 25.22 -13.15 12.80
C ILE A 18 23.72 -13.26 12.53
N ILE A 19 22.96 -13.89 13.44
CA ILE A 19 21.51 -14.02 13.30
C ILE A 19 20.84 -12.63 13.30
N CYS A 20 21.18 -11.77 14.27
CA CYS A 20 20.64 -10.40 14.32
C CYS A 20 20.97 -9.59 13.06
N THR A 21 22.21 -9.70 12.58
CA THR A 21 22.64 -9.01 11.34
C THR A 21 21.87 -9.54 10.13
N ALA A 22 21.64 -10.85 10.03
CA ALA A 22 20.85 -11.42 8.95
C ALA A 22 19.41 -10.92 8.95
N PHE A 23 18.77 -10.82 10.13
CA PHE A 23 17.43 -10.24 10.27
C PHE A 23 17.40 -8.76 9.90
N LEU A 24 18.36 -7.97 10.37
CA LEU A 24 18.45 -6.54 10.02
C LEU A 24 18.65 -6.36 8.51
N LEU A 25 19.53 -7.16 7.90
CA LEU A 25 19.75 -7.11 6.47
C LEU A 25 18.48 -7.48 5.69
N MET A 26 17.74 -8.50 6.13
CA MET A 26 16.47 -8.87 5.53
C MET A 26 15.46 -7.71 5.61
N LEU A 27 15.34 -7.05 6.76
CA LEU A 27 14.46 -5.89 6.93
C LEU A 27 14.88 -4.72 6.03
N CYS A 28 16.18 -4.47 5.88
CA CYS A 28 16.68 -3.42 4.97
C CYS A 28 16.35 -3.75 3.50
N ILE A 29 16.58 -4.98 3.07
CA ILE A 29 16.32 -5.40 1.68
C ILE A 29 14.83 -5.37 1.37
N THR A 30 13.96 -5.78 2.30
CA THR A 30 12.51 -5.77 2.10
C THR A 30 11.90 -4.39 2.29
N GLY A 31 12.49 -3.53 3.13
CA GLY A 31 12.01 -2.18 3.39
C GLY A 31 12.39 -1.17 2.31
N LEU A 32 13.56 -1.35 1.69
CA LEU A 32 14.04 -0.44 0.66
C LEU A 32 13.10 -0.32 -0.55
N PRO A 33 12.55 -1.40 -1.13
CA PRO A 33 11.53 -1.31 -2.18
C PRO A 33 10.24 -0.61 -1.73
N LEU A 34 9.89 -0.66 -0.44
CA LEU A 34 8.69 0.02 0.05
C LEU A 34 8.83 1.54 0.10
N ILE A 35 10.07 2.05 0.25
CA ILE A 35 10.36 3.49 0.17
C ILE A 35 10.12 3.98 -1.26
N PHE A 36 10.47 3.17 -2.26
CA PHE A 36 10.31 3.47 -3.69
C PHE A 36 9.05 2.82 -4.29
N LYS A 37 8.03 2.56 -3.44
CA LYS A 37 6.80 1.88 -3.89
C LYS A 37 6.17 2.58 -5.10
N HIS A 38 6.01 3.89 -5.02
CA HIS A 38 5.37 4.68 -6.07
C HIS A 38 6.13 4.58 -7.41
N GLU A 39 7.45 4.71 -7.36
CA GLU A 39 8.30 4.59 -8.56
C GLU A 39 8.29 3.17 -9.13
N ILE A 40 8.22 2.15 -8.27
CA ILE A 40 8.17 0.75 -8.70
C ILE A 40 6.81 0.43 -9.34
N ASP A 41 5.71 0.84 -8.72
CA ASP A 41 4.35 0.60 -9.23
C ASP A 41 4.15 1.32 -10.57
N HIS A 42 4.68 2.54 -10.72
CA HIS A 42 4.72 3.28 -11.97
C HIS A 42 5.57 2.58 -13.07
N LEU A 43 6.76 2.08 -12.69
CA LEU A 43 7.64 1.36 -13.63
C LEU A 43 7.03 0.03 -14.10
N LEU A 44 6.30 -0.65 -13.22
CA LEU A 44 5.62 -1.91 -13.55
C LEU A 44 4.29 -1.70 -14.30
N HIS A 45 3.87 -0.45 -14.50
CA HIS A 45 2.56 -0.09 -15.08
C HIS A 45 1.38 -0.76 -14.35
N GLU A 46 1.54 -0.98 -13.05
CA GLU A 46 0.50 -1.60 -12.21
C GLU A 46 -0.64 -0.62 -11.88
N GLU A 47 -0.43 0.70 -12.07
CA GLU A 47 -1.42 1.74 -11.81
C GLU A 47 -1.73 2.53 -13.07
N VAL A 48 -3.03 2.75 -13.31
CA VAL A 48 -3.48 3.65 -14.38
C VAL A 48 -3.37 5.08 -13.89
N GLU A 49 -2.65 5.91 -14.64
CA GLU A 49 -2.47 7.33 -14.32
C GLU A 49 -3.75 8.14 -14.60
N PRO A 50 -4.02 9.16 -13.78
CA PRO A 50 -5.07 10.13 -14.06
C PRO A 50 -4.76 10.93 -15.34
N ALA A 51 -5.78 11.51 -15.95
CA ALA A 51 -5.61 12.34 -17.13
C ALA A 51 -4.71 13.56 -16.81
N GLU A 52 -3.75 13.83 -17.70
CA GLU A 52 -3.00 15.08 -17.63
C GLU A 52 -3.92 16.26 -17.98
N VAL A 53 -4.13 17.13 -17.01
CA VAL A 53 -4.95 18.32 -17.17
C VAL A 53 -4.15 19.59 -16.87
N PRO A 54 -4.43 20.71 -17.55
CA PRO A 54 -3.77 21.98 -17.27
C PRO A 54 -3.93 22.41 -15.82
N ALA A 55 -2.90 23.07 -15.27
CA ALA A 55 -2.96 23.59 -13.92
C ALA A 55 -4.18 24.55 -13.73
N GLY A 56 -4.93 24.35 -12.65
CA GLY A 56 -6.14 25.13 -12.39
C GLY A 56 -7.43 24.57 -12.99
N THR A 57 -7.38 23.42 -13.66
CA THR A 57 -8.61 22.72 -14.10
C THR A 57 -9.48 22.39 -12.89
N PRO A 58 -10.78 22.71 -12.90
CA PRO A 58 -11.67 22.40 -11.79
C PRO A 58 -11.83 20.88 -11.64
N LYS A 59 -11.94 20.42 -10.40
CA LYS A 59 -12.22 19.02 -10.09
C LYS A 59 -13.67 18.68 -10.43
N ALA A 60 -13.92 17.43 -10.80
CA ALA A 60 -15.26 16.92 -11.03
C ALA A 60 -16.12 17.01 -9.76
N ASN A 61 -17.43 17.08 -9.93
CA ASN A 61 -18.34 17.01 -8.80
C ASN A 61 -18.17 15.67 -8.06
N LEU A 62 -18.16 15.73 -6.74
CA LEU A 62 -18.01 14.56 -5.87
C LEU A 62 -19.06 13.47 -6.16
N GLU A 63 -20.29 13.86 -6.47
CA GLU A 63 -21.36 12.94 -6.86
C GLU A 63 -20.97 12.11 -8.09
N LYS A 64 -20.36 12.74 -9.11
CA LYS A 64 -19.88 12.07 -10.31
C LYS A 64 -18.74 11.09 -9.98
N VAL A 65 -17.82 11.51 -9.10
CA VAL A 65 -16.68 10.67 -8.65
C VAL A 65 -17.20 9.42 -7.91
N VAL A 66 -18.12 9.59 -6.99
CA VAL A 66 -18.74 8.50 -6.23
C VAL A 66 -19.54 7.57 -7.16
N ALA A 67 -20.34 8.12 -8.07
CA ALA A 67 -21.11 7.33 -9.03
C ALA A 67 -20.19 6.49 -9.93
N ALA A 68 -19.09 7.06 -10.41
CA ALA A 68 -18.10 6.33 -11.20
C ALA A 68 -17.44 5.18 -10.43
N GLY A 69 -17.08 5.41 -9.17
CA GLY A 69 -16.53 4.37 -8.32
C GLY A 69 -17.51 3.23 -8.02
N LEU A 70 -18.78 3.54 -7.82
CA LEU A 70 -19.83 2.54 -7.56
C LEU A 70 -20.32 1.83 -8.84
N ALA A 71 -20.06 2.37 -10.02
CA ALA A 71 -20.53 1.78 -11.29
C ALA A 71 -20.06 0.33 -11.48
N LYS A 72 -18.86 0.01 -11.01
CA LYS A 72 -18.32 -1.37 -11.04
C LYS A 72 -18.65 -2.19 -9.78
N HIS A 73 -19.19 -1.55 -8.76
CA HIS A 73 -19.51 -2.16 -7.46
C HIS A 73 -20.95 -1.83 -7.02
N PRO A 74 -21.99 -2.22 -7.78
CA PRO A 74 -23.37 -1.78 -7.55
C PRO A 74 -23.94 -2.22 -6.19
N ASP A 75 -23.41 -3.30 -5.63
CA ASP A 75 -23.84 -3.86 -4.33
C ASP A 75 -23.01 -3.34 -3.12
N ARG A 76 -22.25 -2.28 -3.34
CA ARG A 76 -21.36 -1.72 -2.34
C ARG A 76 -21.74 -0.29 -1.97
N VAL A 77 -21.22 0.17 -0.85
CA VAL A 77 -21.36 1.55 -0.37
C VAL A 77 -19.99 2.19 -0.15
N VAL A 78 -19.87 3.48 -0.42
CA VAL A 78 -18.65 4.24 -0.12
C VAL A 78 -18.66 4.56 1.37
N GLN A 79 -17.69 4.04 2.11
CA GLN A 79 -17.52 4.35 3.54
C GLN A 79 -16.64 5.56 3.76
N PHE A 80 -15.53 5.65 3.01
CA PHE A 80 -14.56 6.74 3.14
C PHE A 80 -14.16 7.26 1.77
N ILE A 81 -13.87 8.55 1.72
CA ILE A 81 -13.28 9.23 0.57
C ILE A 81 -11.93 9.74 1.04
N ILE A 82 -10.87 9.35 0.34
CA ILE A 82 -9.50 9.61 0.72
C ILE A 82 -8.85 10.46 -0.36
N TRP A 83 -8.23 11.57 0.04
CA TRP A 83 -7.39 12.40 -0.81
C TRP A 83 -5.95 12.25 -0.38
N ASP A 84 -5.10 11.84 -1.30
CA ASP A 84 -3.67 11.81 -1.07
C ASP A 84 -3.04 13.14 -1.48
N ARG A 85 -2.04 13.58 -0.73
CA ARG A 85 -1.28 14.80 -1.05
C ARG A 85 -0.29 14.54 -2.18
N ASP A 86 0.20 13.32 -2.29
CA ASP A 86 1.17 12.90 -3.28
C ASP A 86 0.49 12.65 -4.64
N GLU A 87 -0.83 12.32 -4.63
CA GLU A 87 -1.65 12.12 -5.82
C GLU A 87 -2.88 13.07 -5.84
N PRO A 88 -2.72 14.36 -6.01
CA PRO A 88 -3.80 15.35 -5.89
C PRO A 88 -4.88 15.23 -6.97
N ASN A 89 -4.59 14.52 -8.06
CA ASN A 89 -5.47 14.27 -9.21
C ASN A 89 -6.25 12.96 -9.10
N VAL A 90 -6.04 12.20 -8.02
CA VAL A 90 -6.75 10.94 -7.76
C VAL A 90 -7.60 11.07 -6.50
N VAL A 91 -8.81 10.53 -6.55
CA VAL A 91 -9.67 10.34 -5.38
C VAL A 91 -9.79 8.84 -5.13
N MET A 92 -9.44 8.41 -3.94
CA MET A 92 -9.60 7.02 -3.52
C MET A 92 -10.90 6.86 -2.73
N LEU A 93 -11.70 5.87 -3.13
CA LEU A 93 -12.95 5.53 -2.47
C LEU A 93 -12.79 4.19 -1.77
N SER A 94 -13.02 4.14 -0.47
CA SER A 94 -13.10 2.89 0.28
C SER A 94 -14.53 2.35 0.20
N VAL A 95 -14.70 1.23 -0.47
CA VAL A 95 -16.00 0.65 -0.84
C VAL A 95 -16.23 -0.64 -0.04
N GLY A 96 -17.20 -0.61 0.84
CA GLY A 96 -17.58 -1.73 1.71
C GLY A 96 -18.91 -2.36 1.34
N LYS A 97 -19.24 -3.50 1.95
CA LYS A 97 -20.55 -4.17 1.78
C LYS A 97 -21.69 -3.41 2.44
N SER A 98 -21.41 -2.71 3.52
CA SER A 98 -22.35 -1.86 4.25
C SER A 98 -21.57 -0.77 4.99
N TYR A 99 -22.27 0.25 5.50
CA TYR A 99 -21.65 1.34 6.27
C TYR A 99 -20.98 0.85 7.57
N ASP A 100 -21.44 -0.27 8.14
CA ASP A 100 -20.91 -0.85 9.37
C ASP A 100 -19.94 -2.02 9.12
N SER A 101 -19.60 -2.29 7.85
CA SER A 101 -18.63 -3.35 7.54
C SER A 101 -17.22 -2.96 7.98
N ASP A 102 -16.41 -3.98 8.31
CA ASP A 102 -15.02 -3.81 8.72
C ASP A 102 -14.20 -3.10 7.60
N PRO A 103 -13.66 -1.90 7.87
CA PRO A 103 -12.93 -1.15 6.86
C PRO A 103 -11.71 -1.87 6.28
N SER A 104 -11.12 -2.81 7.03
CA SER A 104 -9.97 -3.60 6.58
C SER A 104 -10.30 -4.56 5.42
N LYS A 105 -11.58 -4.81 5.21
CA LYS A 105 -12.11 -5.70 4.15
C LYS A 105 -12.69 -4.93 2.96
N ASN A 106 -12.61 -3.61 2.99
CA ASN A 106 -13.06 -2.77 1.90
C ASN A 106 -12.12 -2.89 0.70
N ASP A 107 -12.70 -2.69 -0.48
CA ASP A 107 -11.93 -2.51 -1.69
C ASP A 107 -11.62 -1.02 -1.87
N ILE A 108 -10.42 -0.71 -2.33
CA ILE A 108 -10.03 0.66 -2.64
C ILE A 108 -10.20 0.86 -4.14
N VAL A 109 -11.00 1.85 -4.48
CA VAL A 109 -11.30 2.24 -5.86
C VAL A 109 -10.68 3.60 -6.14
N ARG A 110 -9.90 3.71 -7.22
CA ARG A 110 -9.30 4.97 -7.67
C ARG A 110 -10.15 5.60 -8.76
N VAL A 111 -10.38 6.90 -8.65
CA VAL A 111 -11.15 7.69 -9.63
C VAL A 111 -10.38 8.97 -9.92
N ASP A 112 -10.31 9.33 -11.19
CA ASP A 112 -9.71 10.60 -11.60
C ASP A 112 -10.51 11.79 -11.06
N ALA A 113 -9.83 12.69 -10.38
CA ALA A 113 -10.44 13.82 -9.69
C ALA A 113 -11.05 14.88 -10.63
N HIS A 114 -10.57 14.97 -11.87
CA HIS A 114 -11.01 15.96 -12.86
C HIS A 114 -12.05 15.42 -13.84
N THR A 115 -11.79 14.23 -14.37
CA THR A 115 -12.69 13.60 -15.35
C THR A 115 -13.81 12.80 -14.71
N GLY A 116 -13.61 12.32 -13.48
CA GLY A 116 -14.49 11.37 -12.82
C GLY A 116 -14.46 9.99 -13.48
N GLN A 117 -13.36 9.64 -14.17
CA GLN A 117 -13.20 8.32 -14.74
C GLN A 117 -12.66 7.33 -13.71
N TYR A 118 -13.17 6.11 -13.76
CA TYR A 118 -12.65 5.00 -12.97
C TYR A 118 -11.24 4.64 -13.48
N LEU A 119 -10.28 4.63 -12.57
CA LEU A 119 -8.91 4.20 -12.83
C LEU A 119 -8.81 2.74 -12.42
N ASP A 120 -8.62 1.86 -13.40
CA ASP A 120 -8.49 0.42 -13.12
C ASP A 120 -7.21 0.20 -12.32
N THR A 121 -7.36 -0.36 -11.15
CA THR A 121 -6.22 -0.66 -10.27
C THR A 121 -6.22 -2.16 -10.05
N PRO A 122 -5.13 -2.86 -10.33
CA PRO A 122 -5.02 -4.27 -9.99
C PRO A 122 -5.20 -4.45 -8.48
N ASP A 123 -5.72 -5.61 -8.08
CA ASP A 123 -5.97 -5.88 -6.66
C ASP A 123 -4.68 -5.66 -5.86
N PHE A 124 -4.71 -4.67 -4.97
CA PHE A 124 -3.59 -4.30 -4.11
C PHE A 124 -2.94 -5.52 -3.42
N ARG A 125 -3.74 -6.55 -3.14
CA ARG A 125 -3.28 -7.77 -2.49
C ARG A 125 -2.39 -8.65 -3.36
N THR A 126 -2.43 -8.47 -4.67
CA THR A 126 -1.61 -9.22 -5.64
C THR A 126 -0.33 -8.50 -6.01
N GLN A 127 -0.19 -7.23 -5.66
CA GLN A 127 1.00 -6.43 -5.94
C GLN A 127 2.22 -6.93 -5.17
N LEU A 128 3.38 -6.91 -5.81
CA LEU A 128 4.65 -7.30 -5.21
C LEU A 128 4.95 -6.49 -3.92
N THR A 129 4.63 -5.21 -3.96
CA THR A 129 4.79 -4.28 -2.84
C THR A 129 3.96 -4.69 -1.62
N TYR A 130 2.75 -5.22 -1.81
CA TYR A 130 1.93 -5.76 -0.73
C TYR A 130 2.53 -7.01 -0.09
N ILE A 131 3.12 -7.89 -0.88
CA ILE A 131 3.81 -9.09 -0.36
C ILE A 131 5.01 -8.68 0.51
N LEU A 132 5.80 -7.70 0.05
CA LEU A 132 6.92 -7.16 0.81
C LEU A 132 6.46 -6.48 2.11
N TYR A 133 5.38 -5.69 2.04
CA TYR A 133 4.76 -5.07 3.18
C TYR A 133 4.32 -6.11 4.23
N ARG A 134 3.66 -7.20 3.82
CA ARG A 134 3.26 -8.30 4.71
C ARG A 134 4.44 -9.03 5.33
N LEU A 135 5.54 -9.20 4.61
CA LEU A 135 6.76 -9.78 5.14
C LEU A 135 7.38 -8.93 6.24
N GLN A 136 7.32 -7.61 6.09
CA GLN A 136 7.95 -6.67 7.01
C GLN A 136 7.13 -6.43 8.29
N ILE A 137 5.80 -6.32 8.18
CA ILE A 137 4.92 -6.04 9.33
C ILE A 137 4.48 -7.33 10.03
N GLY A 138 4.58 -8.47 9.37
CA GLY A 138 4.11 -9.74 9.89
C GLY A 138 2.57 -9.87 9.88
N ARG A 139 2.07 -11.06 10.27
CA ARG A 139 0.63 -11.37 10.32
C ARG A 139 -0.07 -10.85 11.58
N ALA A 140 0.53 -9.94 12.32
CA ALA A 140 0.07 -9.59 13.67
C ALA A 140 -1.28 -8.84 13.72
N HIS A 141 -1.85 -8.46 12.58
CA HIS A 141 -3.09 -7.68 12.52
C HIS A 141 -4.01 -8.13 11.37
N VAL A 142 -4.27 -9.42 11.30
CA VAL A 142 -5.40 -9.94 10.48
C VAL A 142 -6.33 -10.74 11.36
#